data_98e8c29e612e50e0ddca29f4508f5b51
#
_entry.id   98e8c29e612e50e0ddca29f4508f5b51
#
_cell.length_a   1.000
_cell.length_b   1.000
_cell.length_c   1.000
_cell.angle_alpha   90.00
_cell.angle_beta   90.00
_cell.angle_gamma   90.00
#
_symmetry.space_group_name_H-M   'P 1'
#
loop_
_entity.id
_entity.type
_entity.pdbx_description
1 polymer ?
#
loop_
_entity_poly.entity_id
_entity_poly.type
_entity_poly.pdbx_seq_one_letter_code
_entity_poly.pdbx_strand_id
1 'polypeptide(L)'
;MSITNVLTFKTSDPTLIDARGPRFGAVITTIVLTTFLATEARVLLHGQLLVFALGAFFGLKYSPYGFIYSKLVKPRLRGEVPTEDVRPPQFAQLVGFIFAITATILYDLALDTAGMIVVGFALAAAFLNAAFNFCLGCEVYLLIARAKNALTSRK
;
A
#
# COMPACT_ATOMS: atom_id res chain seq x y z
N MET A 1 4.78 -7.10 -12.35
CA MET A 1 3.40 -7.55 -12.61
C MET A 1 2.58 -6.33 -13.01
N SER A 2 1.80 -6.41 -14.09
CA SER A 2 1.06 -5.22 -14.57
C SER A 2 -0.14 -4.94 -13.68
N ILE A 3 -0.44 -3.67 -13.41
CA ILE A 3 -1.60 -3.23 -12.65
C ILE A 3 -2.93 -3.77 -13.23
N THR A 4 -2.98 -4.02 -14.54
CA THR A 4 -4.13 -4.63 -15.20
C THR A 4 -4.49 -6.00 -14.63
N ASN A 5 -3.51 -6.83 -14.24
CA ASN A 5 -3.77 -8.14 -13.63
C ASN A 5 -4.33 -8.02 -12.22
N VAL A 6 -3.96 -6.96 -11.48
CA VAL A 6 -4.50 -6.66 -10.15
C VAL A 6 -5.96 -6.24 -10.27
N LEU A 7 -6.28 -5.34 -11.21
CA LEU A 7 -7.63 -4.80 -11.39
C LEU A 7 -8.60 -5.79 -12.05
N THR A 8 -8.12 -6.73 -12.85
CA THR A 8 -8.98 -7.76 -13.47
C THR A 8 -9.33 -8.91 -12.53
N PHE A 9 -8.71 -9.00 -11.34
CA PHE A 9 -8.91 -10.08 -10.36
C PHE A 9 -8.75 -11.48 -10.98
N LYS A 10 -7.96 -11.59 -12.06
CA LYS A 10 -7.80 -12.84 -12.81
C LYS A 10 -6.96 -13.83 -12.00
N THR A 11 -7.46 -15.02 -11.82
CA THR A 11 -6.80 -16.15 -11.16
C THR A 11 -5.76 -16.76 -12.08
N SER A 12 -4.66 -16.06 -12.35
CA SER A 12 -3.44 -16.66 -12.87
C SER A 12 -2.56 -17.04 -11.69
N ASP A 13 -1.56 -17.90 -11.90
CA ASP A 13 -0.69 -18.42 -10.85
C ASP A 13 -0.28 -17.33 -9.85
N PRO A 14 -0.44 -17.56 -8.53
CA PRO A 14 -0.15 -16.55 -7.53
C PRO A 14 1.36 -16.25 -7.51
N THR A 15 1.73 -15.00 -7.72
CA THR A 15 3.10 -14.55 -7.47
C THR A 15 3.27 -14.34 -5.98
N LEU A 16 3.99 -15.24 -5.33
CA LEU A 16 4.20 -15.19 -3.87
C LEU A 16 5.31 -14.20 -3.52
N ILE A 17 5.06 -13.41 -2.49
CA ILE A 17 6.03 -12.49 -1.88
C ILE A 17 6.16 -12.77 -0.39
N ASP A 18 7.23 -12.27 0.21
CA ASP A 18 7.42 -12.30 1.66
C ASP A 18 6.41 -11.36 2.34
N ALA A 19 5.49 -11.91 3.12
CA ALA A 19 4.41 -11.17 3.80
C ALA A 19 4.89 -10.09 4.78
N ARG A 20 6.15 -10.18 5.22
CA ARG A 20 6.77 -9.17 6.10
C ARG A 20 7.16 -7.89 5.36
N GLY A 21 7.33 -7.96 4.03
CA GLY A 21 7.69 -6.82 3.18
C GLY A 21 6.64 -5.70 3.20
N PRO A 22 5.36 -5.99 2.89
CA PRO A 22 4.28 -5.00 2.96
C PRO A 22 4.11 -4.38 4.35
N ARG A 23 4.25 -5.18 5.41
CA ARG A 23 4.22 -4.69 6.79
C ARG A 23 5.39 -3.74 7.10
N PHE A 24 6.60 -4.06 6.65
CA PHE A 24 7.76 -3.15 6.77
C PHE A 24 7.48 -1.82 6.05
N GLY A 25 6.92 -1.87 4.83
CA GLY A 25 6.50 -0.67 4.11
C GLY A 25 5.46 0.15 4.88
N ALA A 26 4.50 -0.50 5.54
CA ALA A 26 3.49 0.16 6.36
C ALA A 26 4.10 0.87 7.58
N VAL A 27 5.13 0.30 8.22
CA VAL A 27 5.87 0.95 9.32
C VAL A 27 6.52 2.25 8.84
N ILE A 28 7.24 2.20 7.70
CA ILE A 28 7.88 3.41 7.16
C ILE A 28 6.81 4.45 6.76
N THR A 29 5.75 4.03 6.10
CA THR A 29 4.63 4.92 5.73
C THR A 29 4.02 5.59 6.96
N THR A 30 3.82 4.85 8.05
CA THR A 30 3.32 5.41 9.32
C THR A 30 4.24 6.49 9.84
N ILE A 31 5.56 6.27 9.86
CA ILE A 31 6.55 7.24 10.30
C ILE A 31 6.52 8.49 9.40
N VAL A 32 6.55 8.31 8.08
CA VAL A 32 6.56 9.41 7.11
C VAL A 32 5.30 10.27 7.23
N LEU A 33 4.10 9.65 7.27
CA LEU A 33 2.84 10.40 7.36
C LEU A 33 2.65 11.07 8.71
N THR A 34 3.11 10.45 9.81
CA THR A 34 3.11 11.09 11.14
C THR A 34 4.03 12.30 11.15
N THR A 35 5.24 12.17 10.60
CA THR A 35 6.19 13.29 10.48
C THR A 35 5.62 14.39 9.59
N PHE A 36 4.96 14.04 8.49
CA PHE A 36 4.28 15.01 7.63
C PHE A 36 3.20 15.78 8.39
N LEU A 37 2.32 15.12 9.13
CA LEU A 37 1.27 15.80 9.92
C LEU A 37 1.82 16.68 11.03
N ALA A 38 3.02 16.36 11.56
CA ALA A 38 3.68 17.15 12.61
C ALA A 38 4.44 18.36 12.05
N THR A 39 4.96 18.28 10.82
CA THR A 39 5.88 19.30 10.25
C THR A 39 5.29 20.03 9.05
N GLU A 40 4.22 19.52 8.45
CA GLU A 40 3.62 19.98 7.20
C GLU A 40 4.62 20.08 6.02
N ALA A 41 5.74 19.36 6.13
CA ALA A 41 6.78 19.34 5.09
C ALA A 41 6.29 18.61 3.85
N ARG A 42 5.79 19.34 2.84
CA ARG A 42 5.17 18.82 1.62
C ARG A 42 6.06 17.83 0.85
N VAL A 43 7.38 17.95 0.98
CA VAL A 43 8.32 16.99 0.37
C VAL A 43 8.08 15.55 0.84
N LEU A 44 7.64 15.34 2.10
CA LEU A 44 7.31 14.02 2.63
C LEU A 44 6.08 13.42 1.95
N LEU A 45 5.05 14.24 1.73
CA LEU A 45 3.83 13.82 1.03
C LEU A 45 4.12 13.47 -0.44
N HIS A 46 4.90 14.29 -1.14
CA HIS A 46 5.31 14.00 -2.53
C HIS A 46 6.19 12.75 -2.62
N GLY A 47 7.11 12.58 -1.67
CA GLY A 47 7.92 11.37 -1.57
C GLY A 47 7.07 10.12 -1.38
N GLN A 48 6.09 10.19 -0.48
CA GLN A 48 5.17 9.10 -0.22
C GLN A 48 4.25 8.81 -1.43
N LEU A 49 3.78 9.84 -2.12
CA LEU A 49 3.03 9.71 -3.37
C LEU A 49 3.83 8.92 -4.43
N LEU A 50 5.11 9.26 -4.61
CA LEU A 50 6.00 8.56 -5.54
C LEU A 50 6.18 7.08 -5.13
N VAL A 51 6.40 6.81 -3.85
CA VAL A 51 6.55 5.44 -3.33
C VAL A 51 5.31 4.60 -3.62
N PHE A 52 4.12 5.15 -3.37
CA PHE A 52 2.87 4.47 -3.65
C PHE A 52 2.64 4.27 -5.15
N ALA A 53 2.98 5.27 -5.99
CA ALA A 53 2.91 5.14 -7.44
C ALA A 53 3.79 4.00 -7.96
N LEU A 54 5.06 3.95 -7.53
CA LEU A 54 5.97 2.88 -7.92
C LEU A 54 5.46 1.50 -7.49
N GLY A 55 4.96 1.38 -6.25
CA GLY A 55 4.41 0.13 -5.73
C GLY A 55 3.15 -0.31 -6.46
N ALA A 56 2.25 0.62 -6.80
CA ALA A 56 0.99 0.34 -7.48
C ALA A 56 1.18 -0.03 -8.96
N PHE A 57 1.94 0.76 -9.71
CA PHE A 57 2.03 0.64 -11.18
C PHE A 57 3.13 -0.31 -11.63
N PHE A 58 4.26 -0.33 -10.96
CA PHE A 58 5.41 -1.17 -11.31
C PHE A 58 5.52 -2.41 -10.42
N GLY A 59 4.82 -2.43 -9.29
CA GLY A 59 4.79 -3.53 -8.33
C GLY A 59 5.73 -3.33 -7.14
N LEU A 60 5.44 -4.05 -6.06
CA LEU A 60 6.13 -3.95 -4.77
C LEU A 60 7.65 -4.14 -4.85
N LYS A 61 8.12 -4.93 -5.81
CA LYS A 61 9.55 -5.16 -6.07
C LYS A 61 10.30 -3.87 -6.44
N TYR A 62 9.63 -2.94 -7.11
CA TYR A 62 10.21 -1.67 -7.56
C TYR A 62 9.93 -0.51 -6.61
N SER A 63 9.11 -0.75 -5.57
CA SER A 63 8.93 0.22 -4.50
C SER A 63 10.24 0.40 -3.72
N PRO A 64 10.67 1.64 -3.41
CA PRO A 64 11.84 1.91 -2.58
C PRO A 64 11.84 1.13 -1.26
N TYR A 65 10.68 1.02 -0.61
CA TYR A 65 10.53 0.26 0.64
C TYR A 65 10.72 -1.24 0.44
N GLY A 66 10.21 -1.80 -0.66
CA GLY A 66 10.42 -3.20 -1.04
C GLY A 66 11.90 -3.49 -1.33
N PHE A 67 12.58 -2.55 -1.99
CA PHE A 67 14.02 -2.66 -2.24
C PHE A 67 14.83 -2.64 -0.94
N ILE A 68 14.56 -1.67 -0.04
CA ILE A 68 15.22 -1.57 1.28
C ILE A 68 14.96 -2.87 2.08
N TYR A 69 13.71 -3.34 2.12
CA TYR A 69 13.36 -4.58 2.80
C TYR A 69 14.16 -5.76 2.27
N SER A 70 14.20 -5.96 0.95
CA SER A 70 14.84 -7.12 0.32
C SER A 70 16.36 -7.13 0.49
N LYS A 71 17.00 -5.97 0.53
CA LYS A 71 18.47 -5.84 0.61
C LYS A 71 19.00 -5.76 2.04
N LEU A 72 18.28 -5.08 2.93
CA LEU A 72 18.79 -4.78 4.28
C LEU A 72 18.11 -5.60 5.38
N VAL A 73 16.81 -5.85 5.27
CA VAL A 73 16.02 -6.48 6.34
C VAL A 73 15.94 -7.98 6.16
N LYS A 74 15.50 -8.42 4.97
CA LYS A 74 15.30 -9.85 4.67
C LYS A 74 16.52 -10.74 4.96
N PRO A 75 17.77 -10.36 4.61
CA PRO A 75 18.97 -11.19 4.89
C PRO A 75 19.28 -11.36 6.39
N ARG A 76 18.77 -10.44 7.24
CA ARG A 76 18.97 -10.48 8.70
C ARG A 76 17.90 -11.26 9.43
N LEU A 77 16.79 -11.55 8.77
CA LEU A 77 15.70 -12.32 9.34
C LEU A 77 15.98 -13.83 9.17
N ARG A 78 15.94 -14.56 10.27
CA ARG A 78 16.07 -16.02 10.31
C ARG A 78 14.70 -16.67 10.51
N GLY A 79 14.52 -17.90 10.01
CA GLY A 79 13.29 -18.68 10.15
C GLY A 79 12.46 -18.76 8.86
N GLU A 80 11.33 -19.43 8.94
CA GLU A 80 10.41 -19.61 7.81
C GLU A 80 9.90 -18.27 7.30
N VAL A 81 9.82 -18.14 5.98
CA VAL A 81 9.36 -16.94 5.30
C VAL A 81 7.86 -17.10 5.03
N PRO A 82 6.98 -16.43 5.78
CA PRO A 82 5.56 -16.43 5.45
C PRO A 82 5.36 -15.77 4.08
N THR A 83 4.66 -16.46 3.19
CA THR A 83 4.40 -15.97 1.83
C THR A 83 2.94 -15.59 1.64
N GLU A 84 2.70 -14.55 0.87
CA GLU A 84 1.36 -14.09 0.48
C GLU A 84 1.31 -13.74 -1.01
N ASP A 85 0.10 -13.67 -1.57
CA ASP A 85 -0.09 -13.21 -2.95
C ASP A 85 0.25 -11.71 -3.06
N VAL A 86 0.95 -11.34 -4.13
CA VAL A 86 1.37 -9.95 -4.40
C VAL A 86 0.20 -9.01 -4.71
N ARG A 87 -0.92 -9.53 -5.18
CA ARG A 87 -2.06 -8.73 -5.67
C ARG A 87 -2.74 -7.88 -4.62
N PRO A 88 -3.16 -8.42 -3.44
CA PRO A 88 -3.77 -7.61 -2.39
C PRO A 88 -2.85 -6.48 -1.89
N PRO A 89 -1.57 -6.69 -1.56
CA PRO A 89 -0.67 -5.61 -1.19
C PRO A 89 -0.42 -4.59 -2.31
N GLN A 90 -0.36 -5.01 -3.57
CA GLN A 90 -0.23 -4.09 -4.69
C GLN A 90 -1.48 -3.23 -4.86
N PHE A 91 -2.67 -3.79 -4.65
CA PHE A 91 -3.91 -3.02 -4.60
C PHE A 91 -3.93 -2.03 -3.44
N ALA A 92 -3.41 -2.41 -2.27
CA ALA A 92 -3.26 -1.49 -1.14
C ALA A 92 -2.34 -0.31 -1.48
N GLN A 93 -1.28 -0.50 -2.27
CA GLN A 93 -0.45 0.61 -2.78
C GLN A 93 -1.24 1.54 -3.71
N LEU A 94 -2.13 0.99 -4.53
CA LEU A 94 -3.01 1.81 -5.39
C LEU A 94 -3.96 2.66 -4.55
N VAL A 95 -4.56 2.10 -3.51
CA VAL A 95 -5.41 2.84 -2.57
C VAL A 95 -4.59 3.95 -1.89
N GLY A 96 -3.39 3.63 -1.40
CA GLY A 96 -2.46 4.60 -0.82
C GLY A 96 -2.11 5.73 -1.81
N PHE A 97 -1.88 5.40 -3.08
CA PHE A 97 -1.65 6.38 -4.15
C PHE A 97 -2.85 7.33 -4.33
N ILE A 98 -4.08 6.80 -4.33
CA ILE A 98 -5.30 7.61 -4.44
C ILE A 98 -5.41 8.58 -3.25
N PHE A 99 -5.16 8.12 -2.03
CA PHE A 99 -5.14 8.99 -0.85
C PHE A 99 -4.06 10.07 -0.95
N ALA A 100 -2.84 9.70 -1.33
CA ALA A 100 -1.72 10.63 -1.40
C ALA A 100 -1.92 11.70 -2.49
N ILE A 101 -2.40 11.33 -3.69
CA ILE A 101 -2.68 12.30 -4.75
C ILE A 101 -3.85 13.21 -4.39
N THR A 102 -4.91 12.68 -3.78
CA THR A 102 -6.04 13.48 -3.30
C THR A 102 -5.58 14.49 -2.25
N ALA A 103 -4.79 14.07 -1.27
CA ALA A 103 -4.24 14.96 -0.26
C ALA A 103 -3.35 16.04 -0.91
N THR A 104 -2.48 15.68 -1.84
CA THR A 104 -1.62 16.64 -2.55
C THR A 104 -2.45 17.70 -3.26
N ILE A 105 -3.47 17.31 -4.01
CA ILE A 105 -4.38 18.24 -4.70
C ILE A 105 -5.09 19.16 -3.71
N LEU A 106 -5.58 18.63 -2.59
CA LEU A 106 -6.26 19.44 -1.58
C LEU A 106 -5.34 20.50 -0.96
N TYR A 107 -4.09 20.13 -0.67
CA TYR A 107 -3.08 21.09 -0.18
C TYR A 107 -2.72 22.15 -1.25
N ASP A 108 -2.67 21.78 -2.53
CA ASP A 108 -2.40 22.72 -3.62
C ASP A 108 -3.57 23.70 -3.86
N LEU A 109 -4.80 23.28 -3.49
CA LEU A 109 -5.99 24.12 -3.52
C LEU A 109 -6.19 24.93 -2.22
N ALA A 110 -5.21 24.95 -1.31
CA ALA A 110 -5.29 25.58 0.01
C ALA A 110 -6.44 25.06 0.91
N LEU A 111 -6.88 23.82 0.68
CA LEU A 111 -7.85 23.09 1.50
C LEU A 111 -7.14 22.23 2.54
N ASP A 112 -6.28 22.83 3.34
CA ASP A 112 -5.34 22.14 4.24
C ASP A 112 -6.05 21.21 5.23
N THR A 113 -7.17 21.64 5.80
CA THR A 113 -7.97 20.80 6.74
C THR A 113 -8.47 19.52 6.06
N ALA A 114 -8.98 19.62 4.84
CA ALA A 114 -9.44 18.45 4.09
C ALA A 114 -8.27 17.54 3.72
N GLY A 115 -7.15 18.11 3.30
CA GLY A 115 -5.90 17.37 3.05
C GLY A 115 -5.41 16.62 4.29
N MET A 116 -5.43 17.27 5.45
CA MET A 116 -5.04 16.68 6.73
C MET A 116 -5.94 15.48 7.10
N ILE A 117 -7.25 15.59 6.90
CA ILE A 117 -8.20 14.49 7.13
C ILE A 117 -7.89 13.30 6.23
N VAL A 118 -7.63 13.54 4.94
CA VAL A 118 -7.30 12.47 3.98
C VAL A 118 -6.00 11.77 4.36
N VAL A 119 -4.95 12.52 4.75
CA VAL A 119 -3.70 11.95 5.26
C VAL A 119 -3.93 11.18 6.54
N GLY A 120 -4.79 11.66 7.44
CA GLY A 120 -5.16 10.98 8.69
C GLY A 120 -5.76 9.59 8.44
N PHE A 121 -6.65 9.45 7.45
CA PHE A 121 -7.18 8.14 7.05
C PHE A 121 -6.10 7.22 6.47
N ALA A 122 -5.21 7.74 5.62
CA ALA A 122 -4.09 6.97 5.09
C ALA A 122 -3.13 6.52 6.20
N LEU A 123 -2.86 7.40 7.16
CA LEU A 123 -2.06 7.09 8.36
C LEU A 123 -2.71 6.00 9.21
N ALA A 124 -4.01 6.10 9.49
CA ALA A 124 -4.73 5.10 10.26
C ALA A 124 -4.65 3.71 9.58
N ALA A 125 -4.85 3.64 8.26
CA ALA A 125 -4.74 2.41 7.50
C ALA A 125 -3.31 1.82 7.54
N ALA A 126 -2.28 2.66 7.39
CA ALA A 126 -0.88 2.25 7.48
C ALA A 126 -0.52 1.77 8.90
N PHE A 127 -0.98 2.47 9.92
CA PHE A 127 -0.77 2.10 11.31
C PHE A 127 -1.43 0.75 11.66
N LEU A 128 -2.66 0.50 11.23
CA LEU A 128 -3.34 -0.79 11.42
C LEU A 128 -2.54 -1.94 10.81
N ASN A 129 -2.00 -1.75 9.62
CA ASN A 129 -1.15 -2.77 9.01
C ASN A 129 0.19 -2.94 9.76
N ALA A 130 0.82 -1.85 10.15
CA ALA A 130 2.10 -1.87 10.87
C ALA A 130 1.98 -2.54 12.26
N ALA A 131 0.98 -2.14 13.05
CA ALA A 131 0.80 -2.58 14.44
C ALA A 131 0.11 -3.95 14.53
N PHE A 132 -0.98 -4.16 13.78
CA PHE A 132 -1.86 -5.32 13.92
C PHE A 132 -1.77 -6.29 12.75
N ASN A 133 -0.92 -6.05 11.75
CA ASN A 133 -0.86 -6.83 10.51
C ASN A 133 -2.22 -6.89 9.78
N PHE A 134 -3.04 -5.85 9.95
CA PHE A 134 -4.35 -5.73 9.34
C PHE A 134 -4.32 -4.75 8.18
N CYS A 135 -4.18 -5.28 6.96
CA CYS A 135 -4.10 -4.49 5.75
C CYS A 135 -5.51 -4.20 5.21
N LEU A 136 -6.07 -3.01 5.49
CA LEU A 136 -7.39 -2.60 5.00
C LEU A 136 -7.53 -2.72 3.48
N GLY A 137 -6.54 -2.28 2.72
CA GLY A 137 -6.55 -2.40 1.26
C GLY A 137 -6.56 -3.85 0.79
N CYS A 138 -5.85 -4.75 1.48
CA CYS A 138 -5.84 -6.17 1.18
C CYS A 138 -7.23 -6.80 1.43
N GLU A 139 -7.87 -6.45 2.54
CA GLU A 139 -9.22 -6.92 2.87
C GLU A 139 -10.26 -6.46 1.84
N VAL A 140 -10.22 -5.19 1.45
CA VAL A 140 -11.08 -4.64 0.39
C VAL A 140 -10.87 -5.41 -0.92
N TYR A 141 -9.63 -5.67 -1.30
CA TYR A 141 -9.32 -6.48 -2.48
C TYR A 141 -9.96 -7.86 -2.41
N LEU A 142 -9.82 -8.57 -1.30
CA LEU A 142 -10.36 -9.91 -1.10
C LEU A 142 -11.89 -9.91 -1.13
N LEU A 143 -12.55 -8.90 -0.55
CA LEU A 143 -14.00 -8.75 -0.59
C LEU A 143 -14.51 -8.56 -2.03
N ILE A 144 -13.85 -7.69 -2.81
CA ILE A 144 -14.19 -7.46 -4.22
C ILE A 144 -13.99 -8.73 -5.04
N ALA A 145 -12.89 -9.44 -4.82
CA ALA A 145 -12.60 -10.69 -5.51
C ALA A 145 -13.64 -11.78 -5.22
N ARG A 146 -14.06 -11.91 -3.95
CA ARG A 146 -15.11 -12.86 -3.52
C ARG A 146 -16.46 -12.50 -4.14
N ALA A 147 -16.85 -11.23 -4.11
CA ALA A 147 -18.10 -10.76 -4.71
C ALA A 147 -18.15 -11.03 -6.21
N LYS A 148 -17.05 -10.76 -6.93
CA LYS A 148 -16.93 -11.02 -8.36
C LYS A 148 -17.07 -12.52 -8.69
N ASN A 149 -16.39 -13.39 -7.93
CA ASN A 149 -16.46 -14.82 -8.12
C ASN A 149 -17.88 -15.37 -7.86
N ALA A 150 -18.57 -14.87 -6.82
CA ALA A 150 -19.95 -15.25 -6.52
C ALA A 150 -20.93 -14.88 -7.63
N LEU A 151 -20.71 -13.74 -8.30
CA LEU A 151 -21.52 -13.30 -9.45
C LEU A 151 -21.25 -14.14 -10.72
N THR A 152 -19.99 -14.56 -10.90
CA THR A 152 -19.60 -15.38 -12.09
C THR A 152 -20.06 -16.82 -11.97
N SER A 153 -20.10 -17.39 -10.76
CA SER A 153 -20.57 -18.78 -10.51
C SER A 153 -22.09 -18.95 -10.60
N ARG A 154 -22.86 -17.85 -10.72
CA ARG A 154 -24.32 -17.88 -10.89
C ARG A 154 -24.78 -17.84 -12.36
N LYS A 155 -23.84 -17.76 -13.31
CA LYS A 155 -24.09 -17.88 -14.74
C LYS A 155 -23.71 -19.27 -15.24
#